data_100beac015e0af84331e7551b7a30e41
#
_entry.id   100beac015e0af84331e7551b7a30e41
#
_cell.length_a   1.000
_cell.length_b   1.000
_cell.length_c   1.000
_cell.angle_alpha   90.00
_cell.angle_beta   90.00
_cell.angle_gamma   90.00
#
_symmetry.space_group_name_H-M   'P 1'
#
loop_
_entity.id
_entity.type
_entity.pdbx_description
1 polymer ?
#
loop_
_entity_poly.entity_id
_entity_poly.type
_entity_poly.pdbx_seq_one_letter_code
_entity_poly.pdbx_strand_id
1 'polypeptide(L)'
;MKKRIAVLIASIFAFQAGWAGSSSASTLGYTYNRAAAVAYANKWSCNGSTSCRNGDYQNLGDEDCTNFVSQALFAGGVTEVKTGQGYEQWWYDGYEGLWLIGPLNRSLSWGLVTNLSTHLQATGRATGVTLTNMTSKYSGAHSAGGDIFMYDWGKGEGYSHMALSTGRETYYPYTDPIHGSYTKITGGSGDSISQHSTDRDHAPWNWGYWTTTMEFRAKYKVKLLKMN
;
A
#
# COMPACT_ATOMS: atom_id res chain seq x y z
N MET A 1 79.44 -5.68 25.08
CA MET A 1 78.06 -5.32 25.56
C MET A 1 77.31 -4.68 24.40
N LYS A 2 76.42 -5.44 23.75
CA LYS A 2 75.59 -4.96 22.62
C LYS A 2 74.18 -4.77 23.16
N LYS A 3 73.70 -3.52 23.21
CA LYS A 3 72.33 -3.17 23.58
C LYS A 3 71.43 -3.39 22.37
N ARG A 4 70.41 -4.26 22.50
CA ARG A 4 69.34 -4.43 21.52
C ARG A 4 68.24 -3.44 21.85
N ILE A 5 67.92 -2.57 20.88
CA ILE A 5 66.81 -1.67 20.92
C ILE A 5 65.59 -2.43 20.33
N ALA A 6 64.56 -2.67 21.09
CA ALA A 6 63.30 -3.23 20.60
C ALA A 6 62.42 -2.08 20.09
N VAL A 7 62.09 -2.12 18.80
CA VAL A 7 61.13 -1.19 18.19
C VAL A 7 59.74 -1.78 18.35
N LEU A 8 58.90 -1.15 19.10
CA LEU A 8 57.48 -1.51 19.24
C LEU A 8 56.70 -0.85 18.09
N ILE A 9 56.19 -1.68 17.18
CA ILE A 9 55.31 -1.25 16.12
C ILE A 9 53.88 -1.34 16.65
N ALA A 10 53.29 -0.16 16.97
CA ALA A 10 51.88 -0.06 17.32
C ALA A 10 51.03 -0.08 16.02
N SER A 11 50.32 -1.15 15.79
CA SER A 11 49.37 -1.29 14.69
C SER A 11 48.07 -0.54 15.06
N ILE A 12 47.84 0.59 14.42
CA ILE A 12 46.60 1.33 14.53
C ILE A 12 45.58 0.65 13.61
N PHE A 13 44.64 -0.10 14.19
CA PHE A 13 43.45 -0.55 13.51
C PHE A 13 42.50 0.63 13.35
N ALA A 14 42.44 1.23 12.17
CA ALA A 14 41.40 2.17 11.80
C ALA A 14 40.08 1.40 11.62
N PHE A 15 39.17 1.57 12.57
CA PHE A 15 37.81 1.09 12.49
C PHE A 15 37.07 2.00 11.49
N GLN A 16 36.95 1.56 10.24
CA GLN A 16 36.07 2.22 9.28
C GLN A 16 34.63 1.85 9.64
N ALA A 17 33.95 2.71 10.37
CA ALA A 17 32.51 2.69 10.48
C ALA A 17 31.93 2.96 9.09
N GLY A 18 31.48 1.91 8.42
CA GLY A 18 30.72 2.01 7.17
C GLY A 18 29.44 2.80 7.46
N TRP A 19 29.39 4.01 6.99
CA TRP A 19 28.13 4.74 6.87
C TRP A 19 27.25 4.01 5.87
N ALA A 20 26.29 3.25 6.36
CA ALA A 20 25.14 2.83 5.56
C ALA A 20 24.44 4.10 5.08
N GLY A 21 24.60 4.40 3.82
CA GLY A 21 23.98 5.55 3.19
C GLY A 21 22.48 5.49 3.40
N SER A 22 21.95 6.45 4.15
CA SER A 22 20.52 6.74 4.19
C SER A 22 20.11 7.15 2.78
N SER A 23 19.39 6.29 2.08
CA SER A 23 18.86 6.58 0.76
C SER A 23 17.88 7.75 0.86
N SER A 24 18.24 8.84 0.29
CA SER A 24 17.50 9.91 -0.39
C SER A 24 15.98 9.98 -0.19
N ALA A 25 15.50 10.22 1.03
CA ALA A 25 14.12 10.63 1.28
C ALA A 25 13.91 12.16 1.14
N SER A 26 14.98 12.92 0.84
CA SER A 26 14.94 14.39 0.93
C SER A 26 14.53 15.14 -0.34
N THR A 27 14.29 14.47 -1.46
CA THR A 27 13.88 15.14 -2.71
C THR A 27 12.37 15.35 -2.85
N LEU A 28 11.55 14.67 -2.06
CA LEU A 28 10.09 14.71 -2.18
C LEU A 28 9.41 15.78 -1.31
N GLY A 29 10.14 16.47 -0.45
CA GLY A 29 9.61 17.52 0.45
C GLY A 29 8.69 17.01 1.57
N TYR A 30 8.57 15.69 1.76
CA TYR A 30 7.82 15.06 2.85
C TYR A 30 8.49 13.75 3.29
N THR A 31 8.17 13.32 4.50
CA THR A 31 8.55 12.00 5.01
C THR A 31 7.30 11.15 5.15
N TYR A 32 7.22 10.04 4.40
CA TYR A 32 6.08 9.13 4.50
C TYR A 32 6.11 8.35 5.81
N ASN A 33 5.12 8.59 6.65
CA ASN A 33 4.93 7.87 7.90
C ASN A 33 4.04 6.62 7.67
N ARG A 34 4.66 5.50 7.41
CA ARG A 34 4.01 4.21 7.16
C ARG A 34 3.13 3.77 8.34
N ALA A 35 3.59 3.99 9.57
CA ALA A 35 2.85 3.62 10.77
C ALA A 35 1.53 4.41 10.89
N ALA A 36 1.54 5.70 10.55
CA ALA A 36 0.34 6.52 10.55
C ALA A 36 -0.65 6.08 9.44
N ALA A 37 -0.16 5.75 8.26
CA ALA A 37 -1.00 5.23 7.18
C ALA A 37 -1.66 3.89 7.55
N VAL A 38 -0.91 2.96 8.17
CA VAL A 38 -1.44 1.68 8.66
C VAL A 38 -2.44 1.90 9.80
N ALA A 39 -2.13 2.79 10.75
CA ALA A 39 -3.05 3.11 11.84
C ALA A 39 -4.38 3.70 11.30
N TYR A 40 -4.32 4.53 10.26
CA TYR A 40 -5.51 5.02 9.57
C TYR A 40 -6.32 3.86 8.97
N ALA A 41 -5.66 2.97 8.22
CA ALA A 41 -6.32 1.83 7.59
C ALA A 41 -6.99 0.92 8.64
N ASN A 42 -6.30 0.60 9.73
CA ASN A 42 -6.83 -0.23 10.80
C ASN A 42 -8.05 0.41 11.51
N LYS A 43 -8.08 1.75 11.58
CA LYS A 43 -9.21 2.46 12.20
C LYS A 43 -10.46 2.49 11.31
N TRP A 44 -10.26 2.59 10.00
CA TRP A 44 -11.32 2.91 9.06
C TRP A 44 -11.63 1.78 8.07
N SER A 45 -11.16 0.55 8.32
CA SER A 45 -11.57 -0.67 7.63
C SER A 45 -12.41 -1.57 8.52
N CYS A 46 -13.33 -2.31 7.93
CA CYS A 46 -14.15 -3.31 8.59
C CYS A 46 -14.38 -4.49 7.66
N ASN A 47 -14.51 -5.68 8.23
CA ASN A 47 -14.90 -6.85 7.45
C ASN A 47 -16.40 -6.82 7.12
N GLY A 48 -16.73 -6.63 5.83
CA GLY A 48 -18.09 -6.72 5.31
C GLY A 48 -19.07 -5.64 5.79
N SER A 49 -18.58 -4.58 6.40
CA SER A 49 -19.41 -3.48 6.90
C SER A 49 -18.91 -2.14 6.37
N THR A 50 -19.84 -1.27 5.97
CA THR A 50 -19.53 0.12 5.58
C THR A 50 -19.58 1.09 6.76
N SER A 51 -19.76 0.61 7.98
CA SER A 51 -19.88 1.45 9.19
C SER A 51 -18.56 2.09 9.63
N CYS A 52 -17.43 1.61 9.13
CA CYS A 52 -16.09 2.12 9.45
C CYS A 52 -15.63 3.24 8.49
N ARG A 53 -16.54 3.97 7.88
CA ARG A 53 -16.17 5.10 7.02
C ARG A 53 -15.80 6.34 7.84
N ASN A 54 -14.69 6.99 7.46
CA ASN A 54 -14.36 8.29 8.02
C ASN A 54 -15.30 9.36 7.43
N GLY A 55 -16.09 9.99 8.27
CA GLY A 55 -17.09 10.99 7.87
C GLY A 55 -16.51 12.28 7.29
N ASP A 56 -15.21 12.53 7.44
CA ASP A 56 -14.52 13.67 6.82
C ASP A 56 -14.35 13.51 5.31
N TYR A 57 -14.60 12.30 4.78
CA TYR A 57 -14.45 11.99 3.36
C TYR A 57 -15.76 11.45 2.78
N GLN A 58 -15.98 11.73 1.51
CA GLN A 58 -17.10 11.18 0.77
C GLN A 58 -16.97 9.65 0.66
N ASN A 59 -18.03 8.93 1.03
CA ASN A 59 -18.13 7.49 0.74
C ASN A 59 -18.53 7.32 -0.74
N LEU A 60 -17.69 6.64 -1.51
CA LEU A 60 -17.89 6.40 -2.94
C LEU A 60 -18.55 5.04 -3.24
N GLY A 61 -19.08 4.36 -2.22
CA GLY A 61 -19.74 3.06 -2.39
C GLY A 61 -18.77 2.00 -2.93
N ASP A 62 -19.14 1.39 -4.06
CA ASP A 62 -18.36 0.33 -4.69
C ASP A 62 -17.06 0.83 -5.37
N GLU A 63 -16.90 2.15 -5.52
CA GLU A 63 -15.72 2.79 -6.12
C GLU A 63 -14.77 3.42 -5.07
N ASP A 64 -14.88 2.98 -3.81
CA ASP A 64 -14.21 3.64 -2.68
C ASP A 64 -12.77 3.14 -2.40
N CYS A 65 -12.28 2.14 -3.12
CA CYS A 65 -10.99 1.51 -2.85
C CYS A 65 -9.80 2.49 -2.94
N THR A 66 -9.73 3.29 -4.00
CA THR A 66 -8.66 4.28 -4.20
C THR A 66 -8.82 5.47 -3.27
N ASN A 67 -10.06 5.91 -3.02
CA ASN A 67 -10.37 6.94 -2.04
C ASN A 67 -9.86 6.56 -0.65
N PHE A 68 -10.09 5.33 -0.19
CA PHE A 68 -9.58 4.83 1.07
C PHE A 68 -8.04 4.82 1.14
N VAL A 69 -7.39 4.32 0.08
CA VAL A 69 -5.92 4.33 0.00
C VAL A 69 -5.38 5.75 0.04
N SER A 70 -6.00 6.69 -0.69
CA SER A 70 -5.60 8.11 -0.68
C SER A 70 -5.73 8.74 0.71
N GLN A 71 -6.81 8.45 1.43
CA GLN A 71 -6.99 8.90 2.82
C GLN A 71 -5.87 8.37 3.74
N ALA A 72 -5.51 7.10 3.61
CA ALA A 72 -4.42 6.50 4.39
C ALA A 72 -3.06 7.12 4.04
N LEU A 73 -2.79 7.39 2.76
CA LEU A 73 -1.57 8.08 2.33
C LEU A 73 -1.50 9.50 2.88
N PHE A 74 -2.62 10.22 2.86
CA PHE A 74 -2.71 11.57 3.44
C PHE A 74 -2.46 11.56 4.95
N ALA A 75 -3.06 10.61 5.68
CA ALA A 75 -2.78 10.40 7.09
C ALA A 75 -1.32 10.02 7.36
N GLY A 76 -0.66 9.35 6.41
CA GLY A 76 0.77 9.06 6.41
C GLY A 76 1.66 10.25 6.04
N GLY A 77 1.10 11.45 5.86
CA GLY A 77 1.86 12.68 5.58
C GLY A 77 2.25 12.89 4.12
N VAL A 78 1.69 12.11 3.19
CA VAL A 78 1.84 12.43 1.77
C VAL A 78 1.16 13.77 1.48
N THR A 79 1.92 14.71 0.92
CA THR A 79 1.44 16.07 0.67
C THR A 79 0.60 16.14 -0.61
N GLU A 80 -0.50 16.89 -0.55
CA GLU A 80 -1.34 17.17 -1.70
C GLU A 80 -0.58 17.94 -2.81
N VAL A 81 -1.00 17.71 -4.04
CA VAL A 81 -0.53 18.43 -5.22
C VAL A 81 -1.73 18.96 -5.97
N LYS A 82 -1.94 20.28 -5.94
CA LYS A 82 -3.08 20.95 -6.58
C LYS A 82 -2.73 21.55 -7.95
N THR A 83 -1.45 21.55 -8.32
CA THR A 83 -0.94 22.06 -9.59
C THR A 83 -0.82 20.95 -10.63
N GLY A 84 -0.79 21.32 -11.92
CA GLY A 84 -0.72 20.38 -13.03
C GLY A 84 -2.10 19.95 -13.54
N GLN A 85 -2.14 18.86 -14.30
CA GLN A 85 -3.36 18.33 -14.93
C GLN A 85 -3.44 16.80 -14.79
N GLY A 86 -4.66 16.28 -14.79
CA GLY A 86 -4.90 14.84 -14.80
C GLY A 86 -4.24 14.11 -13.62
N TYR A 87 -3.32 13.17 -13.91
CA TYR A 87 -2.63 12.39 -12.88
C TYR A 87 -1.56 13.17 -12.10
N GLU A 88 -1.17 14.36 -12.56
CA GLU A 88 -0.20 15.21 -11.85
C GLU A 88 -0.77 15.74 -10.54
N GLN A 89 -2.08 15.92 -10.47
CA GLN A 89 -2.79 16.39 -9.28
C GLN A 89 -3.14 15.22 -8.36
N TRP A 90 -3.03 15.47 -7.04
CA TRP A 90 -3.53 14.57 -5.99
C TRP A 90 -3.94 15.41 -4.79
N TRP A 91 -5.25 15.59 -4.58
CA TRP A 91 -5.82 16.45 -3.55
C TRP A 91 -7.28 16.11 -3.25
N TYR A 92 -7.75 16.55 -2.06
CA TYR A 92 -9.13 16.45 -1.61
C TYR A 92 -9.52 17.72 -0.86
N ASP A 93 -10.59 18.41 -1.29
CA ASP A 93 -11.05 19.69 -0.73
C ASP A 93 -12.29 19.55 0.18
N GLY A 94 -12.50 18.38 0.76
CA GLY A 94 -13.59 18.14 1.70
C GLY A 94 -14.91 17.73 1.05
N TYR A 95 -15.84 17.30 1.89
CA TYR A 95 -17.20 16.95 1.49
C TYR A 95 -18.10 18.18 1.64
N GLU A 96 -18.19 18.98 0.61
CA GLU A 96 -19.26 19.97 0.50
C GLU A 96 -20.37 19.37 -0.35
N GLY A 97 -21.52 19.10 0.27
CA GLY A 97 -22.65 18.34 -0.29
C GLY A 97 -23.39 18.96 -1.49
N LEU A 98 -22.70 19.64 -2.38
CA LEU A 98 -23.26 20.20 -3.63
C LEU A 98 -22.76 19.39 -4.85
N TRP A 99 -23.20 18.15 -4.96
CA TRP A 99 -22.92 17.31 -6.12
C TRP A 99 -23.60 17.74 -7.42
N LEU A 100 -24.44 18.77 -7.40
CA LEU A 100 -25.32 19.12 -8.52
C LEU A 100 -24.70 20.03 -9.58
N ILE A 101 -23.62 20.78 -9.32
CA ILE A 101 -23.07 21.77 -10.27
C ILE A 101 -21.61 22.16 -10.03
N GLY A 102 -20.82 21.41 -9.28
CA GLY A 102 -19.45 21.80 -8.99
C GLY A 102 -18.38 20.90 -9.59
N PRO A 103 -17.17 21.43 -9.79
CA PRO A 103 -16.01 20.59 -10.05
C PRO A 103 -15.88 19.57 -8.93
N LEU A 104 -15.34 18.40 -9.26
CA LEU A 104 -15.06 17.36 -8.29
C LEU A 104 -14.31 17.98 -7.09
N ASN A 105 -14.76 17.71 -5.88
CA ASN A 105 -14.08 18.11 -4.64
C ASN A 105 -12.80 17.31 -4.38
N ARG A 106 -12.28 16.64 -5.39
CA ARG A 106 -11.05 15.86 -5.39
C ARG A 106 -10.47 15.71 -6.79
N SER A 107 -9.18 15.48 -6.86
CA SER A 107 -8.51 15.14 -8.13
C SER A 107 -8.86 13.71 -8.59
N LEU A 108 -8.66 13.44 -9.88
CA LEU A 108 -8.82 12.08 -10.42
C LEU A 108 -7.89 11.08 -9.74
N SER A 109 -6.66 11.51 -9.40
CA SER A 109 -5.68 10.64 -8.72
C SER A 109 -6.07 10.32 -7.27
N TRP A 110 -6.96 11.09 -6.66
CA TRP A 110 -7.49 10.74 -5.34
C TRP A 110 -8.44 9.54 -5.38
N GLY A 111 -9.21 9.39 -6.46
CA GLY A 111 -10.31 8.42 -6.53
C GLY A 111 -10.16 7.29 -7.56
N LEU A 112 -9.20 7.39 -8.50
CA LEU A 112 -9.06 6.42 -9.60
C LEU A 112 -7.74 5.65 -9.52
N VAL A 113 -7.82 4.32 -9.61
CA VAL A 113 -6.68 3.38 -9.49
C VAL A 113 -5.53 3.75 -10.42
N THR A 114 -5.82 3.90 -11.71
CA THR A 114 -4.79 4.19 -12.72
C THR A 114 -4.14 5.55 -12.49
N ASN A 115 -4.96 6.57 -12.16
CA ASN A 115 -4.46 7.92 -11.93
C ASN A 115 -3.58 8.00 -10.68
N LEU A 116 -3.99 7.40 -9.55
CA LEU A 116 -3.16 7.35 -8.34
C LEU A 116 -1.85 6.61 -8.58
N SER A 117 -1.91 5.44 -9.23
CA SER A 117 -0.71 4.67 -9.57
C SER A 117 0.26 5.47 -10.43
N THR A 118 -0.25 6.17 -11.44
CA THR A 118 0.58 7.01 -12.32
C THR A 118 1.17 8.19 -11.55
N HIS A 119 0.35 8.89 -10.74
CA HIS A 119 0.80 9.99 -9.89
C HIS A 119 1.97 9.57 -8.98
N LEU A 120 1.79 8.50 -8.21
CA LEU A 120 2.80 8.05 -7.25
C LEU A 120 4.13 7.66 -7.92
N GLN A 121 4.06 7.01 -9.09
CA GLN A 121 5.26 6.60 -9.82
C GLN A 121 5.93 7.77 -10.55
N ALA A 122 5.16 8.62 -11.21
CA ALA A 122 5.69 9.77 -11.95
C ALA A 122 6.33 10.82 -11.03
N THR A 123 5.80 10.98 -9.82
CA THR A 123 6.35 11.88 -8.81
C THR A 123 7.46 11.25 -7.96
N GLY A 124 7.86 10.01 -8.23
CA GLY A 124 8.89 9.29 -7.46
C GLY A 124 8.45 8.89 -6.04
N ARG A 125 7.16 8.97 -5.73
CA ARG A 125 6.60 8.63 -4.41
C ARG A 125 6.48 7.13 -4.20
N ALA A 126 6.41 6.35 -5.29
CA ALA A 126 6.40 4.90 -5.23
C ALA A 126 7.13 4.27 -6.41
N THR A 127 7.61 3.04 -6.19
CA THR A 127 8.17 2.17 -7.23
C THR A 127 7.26 0.96 -7.44
N GLY A 128 6.88 0.71 -8.69
CA GLY A 128 6.00 -0.41 -9.04
C GLY A 128 6.77 -1.72 -9.24
N VAL A 129 6.29 -2.80 -8.63
CA VAL A 129 6.81 -4.18 -8.79
C VAL A 129 5.67 -5.10 -9.17
N THR A 130 5.79 -5.81 -10.29
CA THR A 130 4.81 -6.83 -10.69
C THR A 130 5.04 -8.10 -9.90
N LEU A 131 4.01 -8.63 -9.26
CA LEU A 131 4.06 -9.88 -8.52
C LEU A 131 3.55 -11.03 -9.42
N THR A 132 4.38 -12.07 -9.59
CA THR A 132 4.10 -13.16 -10.54
C THR A 132 3.46 -14.41 -9.92
N ASN A 133 3.43 -14.51 -8.58
CA ASN A 133 3.04 -15.73 -7.88
C ASN A 133 1.75 -15.59 -7.06
N MET A 134 0.65 -15.24 -7.72
CA MET A 134 -0.67 -15.31 -7.06
C MET A 134 -1.18 -16.75 -6.86
N THR A 135 -0.53 -17.73 -7.44
CA THR A 135 -0.94 -19.14 -7.37
C THR A 135 -0.50 -19.85 -6.10
N SER A 136 0.37 -19.25 -5.30
CA SER A 136 0.83 -19.85 -4.05
C SER A 136 -0.12 -19.54 -2.90
N LYS A 137 -0.53 -20.58 -2.19
CA LYS A 137 -1.34 -20.49 -0.97
C LYS A 137 -0.71 -19.60 0.10
N TYR A 138 0.61 -19.52 0.12
CA TYR A 138 1.42 -18.79 1.10
C TYR A 138 2.56 -18.08 0.36
N SER A 139 2.25 -17.03 -0.36
CA SER A 139 3.30 -16.23 -0.96
C SER A 139 3.84 -15.25 0.07
N GLY A 140 5.16 -15.29 0.23
CA GLY A 140 5.90 -14.62 1.27
C GLY A 140 5.72 -13.10 1.37
N ALA A 141 6.51 -12.48 2.21
CA ALA A 141 6.49 -11.04 2.41
C ALA A 141 7.01 -10.30 1.17
N HIS A 142 6.17 -9.51 0.55
CA HIS A 142 6.52 -8.67 -0.60
C HIS A 142 6.49 -7.19 -0.23
N SER A 143 5.64 -6.81 0.74
CA SER A 143 5.35 -5.43 1.11
C SER A 143 5.84 -5.09 2.52
N ALA A 144 6.00 -3.80 2.76
CA ALA A 144 6.00 -3.21 4.09
C ALA A 144 4.62 -2.59 4.37
N GLY A 145 4.26 -2.41 5.64
CA GLY A 145 3.05 -1.67 5.99
C GLY A 145 3.05 -0.29 5.32
N GLY A 146 1.91 0.11 4.79
CA GLY A 146 1.77 1.36 4.04
C GLY A 146 2.13 1.27 2.54
N ASP A 147 2.58 0.13 2.04
CA ASP A 147 2.66 -0.12 0.59
C ASP A 147 1.26 -0.39 0.02
N ILE A 148 1.11 -0.37 -1.30
CA ILE A 148 -0.19 -0.48 -1.95
C ILE A 148 -0.20 -1.68 -2.90
N PHE A 149 -1.17 -2.57 -2.73
CA PHE A 149 -1.47 -3.62 -3.69
C PHE A 149 -2.49 -3.14 -4.71
N MET A 150 -2.23 -3.41 -5.98
CA MET A 150 -3.15 -3.16 -7.10
C MET A 150 -3.54 -4.48 -7.73
N TYR A 151 -4.81 -4.65 -8.03
CA TYR A 151 -5.37 -5.88 -8.58
C TYR A 151 -5.97 -5.68 -9.96
N ASP A 152 -5.57 -6.53 -10.91
CA ASP A 152 -6.24 -6.76 -12.19
C ASP A 152 -6.92 -8.13 -12.14
N TRP A 153 -8.24 -8.11 -12.14
CA TRP A 153 -9.05 -9.33 -12.02
C TRP A 153 -9.14 -10.15 -13.30
N GLY A 154 -8.38 -9.78 -14.34
CA GLY A 154 -8.38 -10.49 -15.63
C GLY A 154 -9.65 -10.34 -16.43
N LYS A 155 -10.46 -9.31 -16.16
CA LYS A 155 -11.71 -9.01 -16.88
C LYS A 155 -11.51 -8.11 -18.10
N GLY A 156 -10.28 -7.70 -18.39
CA GLY A 156 -9.96 -6.79 -19.50
C GLY A 156 -9.93 -5.31 -19.13
N GLU A 157 -10.23 -4.98 -17.88
CA GLU A 157 -10.28 -3.60 -17.38
C GLU A 157 -8.90 -3.09 -16.91
N GLY A 158 -7.89 -3.98 -16.85
CA GLY A 158 -6.60 -3.68 -16.24
C GLY A 158 -6.69 -3.61 -14.70
N TYR A 159 -5.80 -2.83 -14.09
CA TYR A 159 -5.82 -2.65 -12.63
C TYR A 159 -7.01 -1.78 -12.22
N SER A 160 -7.97 -2.37 -11.54
CA SER A 160 -9.25 -1.76 -11.17
C SER A 160 -9.52 -1.73 -9.67
N HIS A 161 -8.59 -2.23 -8.83
CA HIS A 161 -8.74 -2.22 -7.38
C HIS A 161 -7.42 -1.96 -6.67
N MET A 162 -7.50 -1.31 -5.49
CA MET A 162 -6.36 -1.05 -4.61
C MET A 162 -6.66 -1.44 -3.17
N ALA A 163 -5.61 -1.85 -2.46
CA ALA A 163 -5.62 -2.09 -1.03
C ALA A 163 -4.34 -1.59 -0.38
N LEU A 164 -4.41 -1.13 0.87
CA LEU A 164 -3.23 -0.75 1.64
C LEU A 164 -2.68 -1.96 2.37
N SER A 165 -1.37 -2.18 2.29
CA SER A 165 -0.68 -3.18 3.12
C SER A 165 -0.70 -2.76 4.59
N THR A 166 -1.13 -3.64 5.48
CA THR A 166 -1.01 -3.49 6.92
C THR A 166 0.30 -4.08 7.46
N GLY A 167 1.08 -4.69 6.59
CA GLY A 167 2.35 -5.32 6.90
C GLY A 167 2.28 -6.83 6.89
N ARG A 168 3.29 -7.47 7.47
CA ARG A 168 3.34 -8.93 7.57
C ARG A 168 2.67 -9.41 8.86
N GLU A 169 1.75 -10.33 8.71
CA GLU A 169 1.01 -10.91 9.81
C GLU A 169 1.01 -12.43 9.76
N THR A 170 0.79 -13.04 10.93
CA THR A 170 0.39 -14.44 11.01
C THR A 170 -1.11 -14.49 10.73
N TYR A 171 -1.49 -15.19 9.67
CA TYR A 171 -2.88 -15.35 9.33
C TYR A 171 -3.57 -16.25 10.37
N TYR A 172 -4.50 -15.68 11.08
CA TYR A 172 -5.51 -16.43 11.81
C TYR A 172 -6.57 -16.95 10.84
N PRO A 173 -7.49 -17.83 11.27
CA PRO A 173 -8.62 -18.20 10.43
C PRO A 173 -9.34 -16.95 9.96
N TYR A 174 -9.19 -16.60 8.69
CA TYR A 174 -9.85 -15.47 8.07
C TYR A 174 -11.08 -15.98 7.31
N THR A 175 -12.23 -15.36 7.55
CA THR A 175 -13.46 -15.64 6.82
C THR A 175 -13.75 -14.44 5.93
N ASP A 176 -13.76 -14.63 4.62
CA ASP A 176 -14.07 -13.56 3.68
C ASP A 176 -15.53 -13.10 3.89
N PRO A 177 -15.79 -11.81 4.02
CA PRO A 177 -17.12 -11.28 4.34
C PRO A 177 -18.18 -11.53 3.26
N ILE A 178 -17.76 -11.74 2.00
CA ILE A 178 -18.70 -12.05 0.91
C ILE A 178 -18.81 -13.55 0.66
N HIS A 179 -17.68 -14.26 0.64
CA HIS A 179 -17.63 -15.64 0.23
C HIS A 179 -17.77 -16.64 1.39
N GLY A 180 -17.84 -16.12 2.62
CA GLY A 180 -18.20 -16.87 3.83
C GLY A 180 -17.45 -18.20 3.99
N SER A 181 -18.17 -19.30 3.84
CA SER A 181 -17.69 -20.66 4.10
C SER A 181 -16.63 -21.18 3.12
N TYR A 182 -16.40 -20.51 1.98
CA TYR A 182 -15.45 -20.97 0.97
C TYR A 182 -14.02 -20.50 1.20
N THR A 183 -13.81 -19.54 2.08
CA THR A 183 -12.53 -18.86 2.26
C THR A 183 -12.02 -18.87 3.67
N LYS A 184 -12.04 -20.04 4.29
CA LYS A 184 -11.36 -20.20 5.56
C LYS A 184 -9.86 -20.38 5.32
N ILE A 185 -9.08 -19.30 5.41
CA ILE A 185 -7.64 -19.38 5.40
C ILE A 185 -7.17 -19.79 6.78
N THR A 186 -6.69 -21.03 6.87
CA THR A 186 -6.18 -21.59 8.12
C THR A 186 -4.67 -21.65 8.10
N GLY A 187 -4.04 -20.90 8.99
CA GLY A 187 -2.60 -20.98 9.26
C GLY A 187 -1.70 -20.44 8.13
N GLY A 188 -0.59 -19.90 8.50
CA GLY A 188 0.40 -19.30 7.62
C GLY A 188 0.72 -17.86 8.04
N SER A 189 1.70 -17.27 7.40
CA SER A 189 2.03 -15.85 7.54
C SER A 189 2.32 -15.25 6.17
N GLY A 190 2.00 -13.99 5.99
CA GLY A 190 2.23 -13.26 4.75
C GLY A 190 1.81 -11.81 4.89
N ASP A 191 1.79 -11.12 3.77
CA ASP A 191 1.34 -9.73 3.73
C ASP A 191 -0.16 -9.66 3.97
N SER A 192 -0.57 -8.71 4.78
CA SER A 192 -1.96 -8.41 5.10
C SER A 192 -2.36 -7.08 4.50
N ILE A 193 -3.64 -6.94 4.15
CA ILE A 193 -4.18 -5.72 3.54
C ILE A 193 -5.48 -5.30 4.21
N SER A 194 -5.76 -4.01 4.17
CA SER A 194 -7.08 -3.44 4.43
C SER A 194 -7.56 -2.66 3.22
N GLN A 195 -8.86 -2.72 2.94
CA GLN A 195 -9.47 -2.12 1.75
C GLN A 195 -10.94 -1.74 1.96
N HIS A 196 -11.42 -0.83 1.12
CA HIS A 196 -12.84 -0.58 0.86
C HIS A 196 -13.28 -1.21 -0.48
N SER A 197 -14.57 -1.08 -0.81
CA SER A 197 -15.19 -1.67 -2.03
C SER A 197 -15.08 -3.19 -2.06
N THR A 198 -15.85 -3.80 -1.30
CA THR A 198 -15.85 -4.96 -0.45
C THR A 198 -14.84 -4.77 0.66
N ASP A 199 -15.35 -4.33 1.77
CA ASP A 199 -14.53 -4.02 2.93
C ASP A 199 -13.88 -5.28 3.49
N ARG A 200 -12.55 -5.23 3.59
CA ARG A 200 -11.72 -6.24 4.22
C ARG A 200 -10.76 -5.57 5.17
N ASP A 201 -10.64 -6.16 6.34
CA ASP A 201 -9.71 -5.74 7.37
C ASP A 201 -8.75 -6.88 7.66
N HIS A 202 -7.43 -6.58 7.62
CA HIS A 202 -6.37 -7.58 7.83
C HIS A 202 -6.52 -8.86 7.00
N ALA A 203 -7.00 -8.72 5.75
CA ALA A 203 -7.12 -9.84 4.83
C ALA A 203 -5.76 -10.22 4.23
N PRO A 204 -5.53 -11.49 3.90
CA PRO A 204 -4.38 -11.88 3.11
C PRO A 204 -4.34 -11.12 1.78
N TRP A 205 -3.16 -10.62 1.39
CA TRP A 205 -3.04 -9.84 0.15
C TRP A 205 -3.52 -10.59 -1.10
N ASN A 206 -3.44 -11.91 -1.09
CA ASN A 206 -3.86 -12.79 -2.17
C ASN A 206 -5.27 -13.38 -1.97
N TRP A 207 -6.14 -12.69 -1.23
CA TRP A 207 -7.49 -13.16 -0.93
C TRP A 207 -8.28 -13.59 -2.18
N GLY A 208 -8.07 -12.95 -3.32
CA GLY A 208 -8.66 -13.34 -4.60
C GLY A 208 -8.32 -14.77 -5.03
N TYR A 209 -7.18 -15.32 -4.60
CA TYR A 209 -6.83 -16.73 -4.82
C TYR A 209 -7.85 -17.68 -4.17
N TRP A 210 -8.42 -17.29 -3.04
CA TRP A 210 -9.30 -18.13 -2.24
C TRP A 210 -10.77 -18.05 -2.67
N THR A 211 -11.13 -16.95 -3.36
CA THR A 211 -12.52 -16.63 -3.67
C THR A 211 -12.94 -17.05 -5.07
N THR A 212 -12.02 -17.57 -5.90
CA THR A 212 -12.30 -17.82 -7.31
C THR A 212 -11.83 -19.18 -7.79
N THR A 213 -12.35 -19.58 -8.95
CA THR A 213 -11.96 -20.81 -9.63
C THR A 213 -10.53 -20.73 -10.16
N MET A 214 -9.89 -21.89 -10.39
CA MET A 214 -8.51 -21.96 -10.89
C MET A 214 -8.33 -21.23 -12.24
N GLU A 215 -9.35 -21.22 -13.09
CA GLU A 215 -9.32 -20.52 -14.38
C GLU A 215 -9.19 -19.00 -14.21
N PHE A 216 -9.91 -18.40 -13.28
CA PHE A 216 -9.79 -16.97 -13.00
C PHE A 216 -8.46 -16.62 -12.33
N ARG A 217 -7.94 -17.49 -11.44
CA ARG A 217 -6.66 -17.28 -10.76
C ARG A 217 -5.51 -17.07 -11.73
N ALA A 218 -5.51 -17.78 -12.85
CA ALA A 218 -4.47 -17.69 -13.88
C ALA A 218 -4.47 -16.33 -14.62
N LYS A 219 -5.58 -15.59 -14.58
CA LYS A 219 -5.75 -14.30 -15.26
C LYS A 219 -5.42 -13.10 -14.35
N TYR A 220 -5.37 -13.31 -13.04
CA TYR A 220 -5.10 -12.23 -12.09
C TYR A 220 -3.68 -11.73 -12.18
N LYS A 221 -3.54 -10.42 -12.14
CA LYS A 221 -2.24 -9.76 -11.99
C LYS A 221 -2.27 -8.89 -10.75
N VAL A 222 -1.16 -8.85 -10.04
CA VAL A 222 -0.97 -7.96 -8.91
C VAL A 222 0.28 -7.15 -9.13
N LYS A 223 0.16 -5.86 -8.88
CA LYS A 223 1.27 -4.92 -8.83
C LYS A 223 1.37 -4.37 -7.42
N LEU A 224 2.55 -4.38 -6.87
CA LEU A 224 2.87 -3.75 -5.61
C LEU A 224 3.50 -2.38 -5.89
N LEU A 225 2.95 -1.32 -5.32
CA LEU A 225 3.57 -0.02 -5.26
C LEU A 225 4.28 0.11 -3.90
N LYS A 226 5.60 0.07 -3.92
CA LYS A 226 6.44 0.30 -2.75
C LYS A 226 6.59 1.79 -2.56
N MET A 227 6.07 2.31 -1.47
CA MET A 227 6.19 3.72 -1.12
C MET A 227 7.63 4.05 -0.72
N ASN A 228 8.14 5.17 -1.20
CA ASN A 228 9.51 5.65 -0.94
C ASN A 228 9.60 6.48 0.35
#